data_e4bfc10bee081ed335e18a4826332b79
#
_entry.id   e4bfc10bee081ed335e18a4826332b79
#
_cell.length_a   1.000
_cell.length_b   1.000
_cell.length_c   1.000
_cell.angle_alpha   90.00
_cell.angle_beta   90.00
_cell.angle_gamma   90.00
#
_symmetry.space_group_name_H-M   'P 1'
#
loop_
_entity.id
_entity.type
_entity.pdbx_description
1 polymer ?
#
loop_
_entity_poly.entity_id
_entity_poly.type
_entity_poly.pdbx_seq_one_letter_code
_entity_poly.pdbx_strand_id
1 'polypeptide(L)'
;MSMNAVRANIAIIGAGLGGLTAALALQRAGLRPLVLEQAPVLGDVGAGISVTPNASKALISLGLHDGLEQHGQAVPVQEVREGATGRLLKSIDRSDVRERYGAAYYMVHRADLHAMMVAAVRANDPDAILTGQKLASLAMAADGVEMTFDNGTQRRADVLVAADGSRSLVRSQVFGADKAEFTGHVAWRFLVPAGAAPAEALASGSRVWTGQDRSFVRYAVRGGQLINCVGLTRTGLWRGEGWSQMVSAAEMRPEFEGFMPEVMQLIAAAPGGRVNSWGLFVRPMAESFVQGPVVLLGDAAHPMLPFMGQGAAMAIEDGVVLGRCFAASANPAEAMARYQAVRLERCRFVLEESALGADRIQQDGADNKRLARNEDSLGIFDYDPATVAI
;
A
#
# COMPACT_ATOMS: atom_id res chain seq x y z
N MET A 1 -34.66 -14.40 9.48
CA MET A 1 -34.48 -13.61 10.72
C MET A 1 -33.60 -12.44 10.37
N SER A 2 -34.12 -11.21 10.43
CA SER A 2 -33.31 -9.99 10.19
C SER A 2 -32.30 -9.90 11.32
N MET A 3 -31.02 -10.16 11.02
CA MET A 3 -29.95 -9.84 11.95
C MET A 3 -29.98 -8.31 12.16
N ASN A 4 -30.11 -7.89 13.43
CA ASN A 4 -30.00 -6.48 13.77
C ASN A 4 -28.61 -6.00 13.34
N ALA A 5 -28.55 -5.15 12.32
CA ALA A 5 -27.30 -4.55 11.87
C ALA A 5 -26.68 -3.77 13.03
N VAL A 6 -25.35 -3.87 13.17
CA VAL A 6 -24.56 -3.08 14.12
C VAL A 6 -24.90 -1.60 13.94
N ARG A 7 -25.31 -0.95 15.02
CA ARG A 7 -25.46 0.52 15.05
C ARG A 7 -24.30 1.09 15.84
N ALA A 8 -23.35 1.71 15.17
CA ALA A 8 -22.20 2.33 15.80
C ALA A 8 -21.81 3.59 15.04
N ASN A 9 -21.38 4.62 15.76
CA ASN A 9 -20.72 5.78 15.18
C ASN A 9 -19.25 5.47 15.00
N ILE A 10 -18.81 5.30 13.74
CA ILE A 10 -17.46 4.86 13.40
C ILE A 10 -16.66 6.03 12.83
N ALA A 11 -15.52 6.35 13.45
CA ALA A 11 -14.53 7.25 12.90
C ALA A 11 -13.36 6.47 12.31
N ILE A 12 -12.84 6.94 11.16
CA ILE A 12 -11.64 6.40 10.50
C ILE A 12 -10.61 7.51 10.43
N ILE A 13 -9.45 7.33 11.03
CA ILE A 13 -8.34 8.29 10.93
C ILE A 13 -7.47 7.92 9.74
N GLY A 14 -7.45 8.82 8.74
CA GLY A 14 -6.66 8.70 7.51
C GLY A 14 -7.49 8.28 6.30
N ALA A 15 -7.41 9.10 5.23
CA ALA A 15 -8.01 8.84 3.93
C ALA A 15 -7.04 8.18 2.94
N GLY A 16 -6.12 7.34 3.42
CA GLY A 16 -5.29 6.47 2.59
C GLY A 16 -6.10 5.33 1.98
N LEU A 17 -5.47 4.49 1.16
CA LEU A 17 -6.15 3.38 0.47
C LEU A 17 -6.88 2.44 1.44
N GLY A 18 -6.25 2.11 2.57
CA GLY A 18 -6.88 1.28 3.61
C GLY A 18 -8.09 1.93 4.25
N GLY A 19 -7.98 3.20 4.66
CA GLY A 19 -9.09 3.93 5.28
C GLY A 19 -10.28 4.13 4.34
N LEU A 20 -10.02 4.43 3.06
CA LEU A 20 -11.07 4.54 2.04
C LEU A 20 -11.71 3.18 1.74
N THR A 21 -10.93 2.09 1.72
CA THR A 21 -11.47 0.74 1.56
C THR A 21 -12.36 0.36 2.74
N ALA A 22 -11.91 0.66 3.97
CA ALA A 22 -12.72 0.43 5.16
C ALA A 22 -14.03 1.23 5.13
N ALA A 23 -13.96 2.51 4.70
CA ALA A 23 -15.15 3.36 4.55
C ALA A 23 -16.15 2.75 3.55
N LEU A 24 -15.70 2.37 2.37
CA LEU A 24 -16.54 1.74 1.34
C LEU A 24 -17.16 0.42 1.84
N ALA A 25 -16.37 -0.43 2.48
CA ALA A 25 -16.84 -1.71 2.98
C ALA A 25 -17.87 -1.55 4.13
N LEU A 26 -17.66 -0.59 5.02
CA LEU A 26 -18.62 -0.26 6.09
C LEU A 26 -19.89 0.38 5.53
N GLN A 27 -19.78 1.25 4.51
CA GLN A 27 -20.96 1.80 3.82
C GLN A 27 -21.80 0.68 3.17
N ARG A 28 -21.15 -0.32 2.57
CA ARG A 28 -21.84 -1.52 2.03
C ARG A 28 -22.51 -2.38 3.13
N ALA A 29 -21.96 -2.35 4.33
CA ALA A 29 -22.59 -2.98 5.50
C ALA A 29 -23.76 -2.15 6.07
N GLY A 30 -24.13 -1.03 5.45
CA GLY A 30 -25.22 -0.16 5.89
C GLY A 30 -24.82 0.83 7.00
N LEU A 31 -23.53 0.97 7.29
CA LEU A 31 -23.01 1.90 8.28
C LEU A 31 -22.61 3.24 7.62
N ARG A 32 -22.46 4.28 8.45
CA ARG A 32 -22.05 5.63 8.01
C ARG A 32 -20.74 6.03 8.69
N PRO A 33 -19.60 5.51 8.23
CA PRO A 33 -18.32 5.89 8.79
C PRO A 33 -17.94 7.31 8.39
N LEU A 34 -17.25 8.03 9.30
CA LEU A 34 -16.67 9.34 9.05
C LEU A 34 -15.15 9.22 8.93
N VAL A 35 -14.62 9.54 7.76
CA VAL A 35 -13.17 9.57 7.49
C VAL A 35 -12.61 10.94 7.83
N LEU A 36 -11.57 10.99 8.65
CA LEU A 36 -10.92 12.20 9.16
C LEU A 36 -9.48 12.23 8.64
N GLU A 37 -9.22 13.14 7.69
CA GLU A 37 -7.93 13.24 6.98
C GLU A 37 -7.17 14.48 7.39
N GLN A 38 -5.88 14.34 7.70
CA GLN A 38 -5.04 15.46 8.14
C GLN A 38 -4.73 16.45 7.03
N ALA A 39 -4.59 16.00 5.79
CA ALA A 39 -4.32 16.88 4.65
C ALA A 39 -5.50 17.84 4.41
N PRO A 40 -5.24 19.12 4.13
CA PRO A 40 -6.31 20.09 3.85
C PRO A 40 -7.02 19.82 2.52
N VAL A 41 -6.34 19.13 1.60
CA VAL A 41 -6.86 18.75 0.28
C VAL A 41 -6.52 17.30 0.03
N LEU A 42 -7.51 16.54 -0.45
CA LEU A 42 -7.29 15.17 -0.89
C LEU A 42 -6.46 15.17 -2.16
N GLY A 43 -5.39 14.44 -2.14
CA GLY A 43 -4.48 14.27 -3.27
C GLY A 43 -3.35 13.36 -2.82
N ASP A 44 -2.73 12.70 -3.77
CA ASP A 44 -1.63 11.81 -3.48
C ASP A 44 -0.39 12.21 -4.27
N VAL A 45 0.77 12.03 -3.65
CA VAL A 45 2.05 12.23 -4.32
C VAL A 45 2.19 11.11 -5.36
N GLY A 46 2.25 11.52 -6.63
CA GLY A 46 2.23 10.62 -7.77
C GLY A 46 3.38 9.61 -7.76
N ALA A 47 3.05 8.34 -7.53
CA ALA A 47 3.91 7.19 -7.76
C ALA A 47 3.05 6.06 -8.33
N GLY A 48 3.67 5.15 -9.06
CA GLY A 48 2.99 3.90 -9.42
C GLY A 48 2.91 2.97 -8.23
N ILE A 49 1.84 2.18 -8.19
CA ILE A 49 1.70 1.05 -7.27
C ILE A 49 1.19 -0.18 -8.01
N SER A 50 1.44 -1.35 -7.45
CA SER A 50 0.82 -2.59 -7.89
C SER A 50 -0.49 -2.83 -7.14
N VAL A 51 -1.52 -3.22 -7.89
CA VAL A 51 -2.78 -3.76 -7.37
C VAL A 51 -2.81 -5.23 -7.79
N THR A 52 -2.38 -6.07 -6.88
CA THR A 52 -2.23 -7.52 -7.09
C THR A 52 -3.59 -8.22 -7.03
N PRO A 53 -3.74 -9.45 -7.54
CA PRO A 53 -5.03 -10.14 -7.64
C PRO A 53 -5.86 -10.17 -6.35
N ASN A 54 -5.21 -10.37 -5.20
CA ASN A 54 -5.86 -10.32 -3.89
C ASN A 54 -6.48 -8.94 -3.60
N ALA A 55 -5.77 -7.83 -3.89
CA ALA A 55 -6.30 -6.48 -3.77
C ALA A 55 -7.32 -6.15 -4.86
N SER A 56 -7.11 -6.64 -6.09
CA SER A 56 -8.07 -6.45 -7.19
C SER A 56 -9.41 -7.10 -6.86
N LYS A 57 -9.43 -8.34 -6.34
CA LYS A 57 -10.66 -9.01 -5.85
C LYS A 57 -11.37 -8.17 -4.78
N ALA A 58 -10.61 -7.63 -3.84
CA ALA A 58 -11.14 -6.75 -2.80
C ALA A 58 -11.85 -5.53 -3.40
N LEU A 59 -11.18 -4.79 -4.29
CA LEU A 59 -11.73 -3.59 -4.91
C LEU A 59 -12.92 -3.91 -5.83
N ILE A 60 -12.85 -5.01 -6.58
CA ILE A 60 -13.97 -5.50 -7.40
C ILE A 60 -15.20 -5.80 -6.52
N SER A 61 -15.02 -6.45 -5.37
CA SER A 61 -16.10 -6.71 -4.42
C SER A 61 -16.76 -5.43 -3.89
N LEU A 62 -16.06 -4.32 -3.93
CA LEU A 62 -16.55 -2.98 -3.58
C LEU A 62 -17.14 -2.21 -4.78
N GLY A 63 -17.26 -2.82 -5.97
CA GLY A 63 -17.83 -2.21 -7.15
C GLY A 63 -16.87 -1.29 -7.90
N LEU A 64 -15.57 -1.43 -7.69
CA LEU A 64 -14.56 -0.59 -8.34
C LEU A 64 -13.93 -1.25 -9.58
N HIS A 65 -14.59 -2.26 -10.16
CA HIS A 65 -14.09 -2.99 -11.31
C HIS A 65 -13.81 -2.07 -12.52
N ASP A 66 -14.81 -1.30 -12.93
CA ASP A 66 -14.71 -0.44 -14.11
C ASP A 66 -13.63 0.64 -13.96
N GLY A 67 -13.49 1.18 -12.74
CA GLY A 67 -12.42 2.12 -12.43
C GLY A 67 -11.02 1.48 -12.49
N LEU A 68 -10.88 0.22 -12.07
CA LEU A 68 -9.63 -0.53 -12.22
C LEU A 68 -9.29 -0.79 -13.69
N GLU A 69 -10.25 -1.16 -14.52
CA GLU A 69 -10.05 -1.34 -15.96
C GLU A 69 -9.68 -0.02 -16.66
N GLN A 70 -10.27 1.10 -16.22
CA GLN A 70 -10.01 2.42 -16.80
C GLN A 70 -8.64 2.97 -16.45
N HIS A 71 -8.19 2.83 -15.17
CA HIS A 71 -6.99 3.47 -14.65
C HIS A 71 -5.80 2.51 -14.47
N GLY A 72 -6.08 1.22 -14.42
CA GLY A 72 -5.09 0.17 -14.27
C GLY A 72 -4.53 -0.28 -15.61
N GLN A 73 -3.26 -0.62 -15.61
CA GLN A 73 -2.62 -1.29 -16.73
C GLN A 73 -2.29 -2.72 -16.33
N ALA A 74 -2.94 -3.68 -16.99
CA ALA A 74 -2.64 -5.09 -16.77
C ALA A 74 -1.18 -5.39 -17.14
N VAL A 75 -0.52 -6.21 -16.34
CA VAL A 75 0.88 -6.57 -16.52
C VAL A 75 0.93 -7.97 -17.17
N PRO A 76 1.23 -8.08 -18.47
CA PRO A 76 1.28 -9.38 -19.13
C PRO A 76 2.52 -10.19 -18.77
N VAL A 77 3.62 -9.51 -18.45
CA VAL A 77 4.90 -10.15 -18.12
C VAL A 77 5.69 -9.30 -17.12
N GLN A 78 6.37 -9.98 -16.21
CA GLN A 78 7.35 -9.38 -15.33
C GLN A 78 8.71 -10.02 -15.57
N GLU A 79 9.70 -9.22 -15.94
CA GLU A 79 11.07 -9.66 -16.17
C GLU A 79 11.97 -9.27 -15.02
N VAL A 80 12.81 -10.20 -14.57
CA VAL A 80 13.93 -9.94 -13.67
C VAL A 80 15.21 -10.11 -14.48
N ARG A 81 16.05 -9.07 -14.48
CA ARG A 81 17.28 -9.01 -15.25
C ARG A 81 18.47 -8.64 -14.37
N GLU A 82 19.63 -9.10 -14.76
CA GLU A 82 20.89 -8.66 -14.16
C GLU A 82 21.17 -7.20 -14.53
N GLY A 83 21.45 -6.37 -13.53
CA GLY A 83 21.58 -4.92 -13.71
C GLY A 83 22.72 -4.50 -14.63
N ALA A 84 23.86 -5.18 -14.55
CA ALA A 84 25.05 -4.83 -15.31
C ALA A 84 24.99 -5.27 -16.79
N THR A 85 24.48 -6.47 -17.07
CA THR A 85 24.52 -7.09 -18.40
C THR A 85 23.17 -7.06 -19.12
N GLY A 86 22.07 -6.84 -18.39
CA GLY A 86 20.71 -6.97 -18.90
C GLY A 86 20.27 -8.42 -19.16
N ARG A 87 21.09 -9.41 -18.78
CA ARG A 87 20.79 -10.82 -18.95
C ARG A 87 19.48 -11.17 -18.24
N LEU A 88 18.56 -11.83 -18.94
CA LEU A 88 17.31 -12.30 -18.36
C LEU A 88 17.58 -13.38 -17.31
N LEU A 89 17.20 -13.13 -16.08
CA LEU A 89 17.30 -14.10 -14.97
C LEU A 89 16.00 -14.88 -14.80
N LYS A 90 14.86 -14.18 -14.93
CA LYS A 90 13.52 -14.77 -14.82
C LYS A 90 12.51 -13.99 -15.65
N SER A 91 11.61 -14.70 -16.30
CA SER A 91 10.39 -14.18 -16.89
C SER A 91 9.20 -14.81 -16.19
N ILE A 92 8.29 -13.99 -15.71
CA ILE A 92 7.05 -14.42 -15.07
C ILE A 92 5.92 -14.02 -16.00
N ASP A 93 5.28 -15.00 -16.62
CA ASP A 93 4.07 -14.79 -17.39
C ASP A 93 2.91 -14.47 -16.43
N ARG A 94 2.22 -13.38 -16.69
CA ARG A 94 1.07 -12.93 -15.93
C ARG A 94 -0.16 -12.73 -16.81
N SER A 95 -0.11 -13.19 -18.06
CA SER A 95 -1.20 -13.04 -19.02
C SER A 95 -2.46 -13.79 -18.61
N ASP A 96 -2.31 -14.92 -17.90
CA ASP A 96 -3.36 -15.81 -17.43
C ASP A 96 -3.80 -15.52 -15.97
N VAL A 97 -3.21 -14.51 -15.31
CA VAL A 97 -3.45 -14.21 -13.88
C VAL A 97 -4.94 -13.97 -13.60
N ARG A 98 -5.63 -13.26 -14.49
CA ARG A 98 -7.09 -13.03 -14.35
C ARG A 98 -7.87 -14.35 -14.36
N GLU A 99 -7.52 -15.28 -15.22
CA GLU A 99 -8.17 -16.59 -15.30
C GLU A 99 -7.87 -17.44 -14.07
N ARG A 100 -6.60 -17.49 -13.66
CA ARG A 100 -6.15 -18.30 -12.50
C ARG A 100 -6.68 -17.82 -11.17
N TYR A 101 -6.74 -16.49 -10.95
CA TYR A 101 -7.05 -15.91 -9.63
C TYR A 101 -8.38 -15.16 -9.57
N GLY A 102 -9.11 -15.06 -10.70
CA GLY A 102 -10.38 -14.35 -10.78
C GLY A 102 -10.26 -12.82 -10.89
N ALA A 103 -9.03 -12.27 -10.87
CA ALA A 103 -8.78 -10.84 -11.00
C ALA A 103 -7.39 -10.58 -11.60
N ALA A 104 -7.23 -9.49 -12.33
CA ALA A 104 -5.97 -9.14 -12.96
C ALA A 104 -4.97 -8.51 -11.97
N TYR A 105 -3.70 -8.54 -12.36
CA TYR A 105 -2.61 -7.79 -11.75
C TYR A 105 -2.46 -6.46 -12.49
N TYR A 106 -2.68 -5.33 -11.80
CA TYR A 106 -2.57 -4.01 -12.38
C TYR A 106 -1.39 -3.21 -11.84
N MET A 107 -0.77 -2.42 -12.71
CA MET A 107 -0.01 -1.24 -12.34
C MET A 107 -0.88 -0.01 -12.47
N VAL A 108 -0.99 0.79 -11.40
CA VAL A 108 -1.88 1.94 -11.33
C VAL A 108 -1.11 3.15 -10.84
N HIS A 109 -1.43 4.33 -11.34
CA HIS A 109 -0.98 5.56 -10.73
C HIS A 109 -1.73 5.77 -9.40
N ARG A 110 -1.02 5.89 -8.29
CA ARG A 110 -1.61 5.87 -6.94
C ARG A 110 -2.66 6.97 -6.72
N ALA A 111 -2.42 8.17 -7.29
CA ALA A 111 -3.38 9.26 -7.19
C ALA A 111 -4.70 8.96 -7.94
N ASP A 112 -4.64 8.23 -9.07
CA ASP A 112 -5.84 7.88 -9.83
C ASP A 112 -6.67 6.83 -9.07
N LEU A 113 -6.03 5.82 -8.49
CA LEU A 113 -6.68 4.85 -7.60
C LEU A 113 -7.31 5.54 -6.39
N HIS A 114 -6.59 6.45 -5.76
CA HIS A 114 -7.07 7.21 -4.60
C HIS A 114 -8.29 8.07 -4.97
N ALA A 115 -8.21 8.82 -6.07
CA ALA A 115 -9.32 9.66 -6.55
C ALA A 115 -10.58 8.85 -6.87
N MET A 116 -10.41 7.68 -7.50
CA MET A 116 -11.50 6.74 -7.78
C MET A 116 -12.18 6.28 -6.48
N MET A 117 -11.41 5.92 -5.45
CA MET A 117 -11.95 5.49 -4.16
C MET A 117 -12.64 6.63 -3.40
N VAL A 118 -12.06 7.83 -3.41
CA VAL A 118 -12.70 9.04 -2.84
C VAL A 118 -14.04 9.31 -3.51
N ALA A 119 -14.10 9.25 -4.84
CA ALA A 119 -15.33 9.44 -5.59
C ALA A 119 -16.40 8.41 -5.20
N ALA A 120 -16.02 7.15 -5.04
CA ALA A 120 -16.92 6.07 -4.63
C ALA A 120 -17.45 6.25 -3.20
N VAL A 121 -16.60 6.64 -2.24
CA VAL A 121 -17.02 6.93 -0.86
C VAL A 121 -18.05 8.07 -0.85
N ARG A 122 -17.76 9.17 -1.57
CA ARG A 122 -18.62 10.36 -1.64
C ARG A 122 -19.91 10.13 -2.44
N ALA A 123 -19.92 9.21 -3.38
CA ALA A 123 -21.14 8.83 -4.10
C ALA A 123 -22.17 8.18 -3.15
N ASN A 124 -21.71 7.47 -2.13
CA ASN A 124 -22.57 6.88 -1.11
C ASN A 124 -22.96 7.89 -0.02
N ASP A 125 -22.03 8.75 0.39
CA ASP A 125 -22.24 9.81 1.39
C ASP A 125 -21.28 10.97 1.11
N PRO A 126 -21.77 12.11 0.57
CA PRO A 126 -20.94 13.27 0.23
C PRO A 126 -20.15 13.85 1.40
N ASP A 127 -20.65 13.69 2.62
CA ASP A 127 -20.08 14.24 3.85
C ASP A 127 -19.18 13.23 4.60
N ALA A 128 -18.98 12.04 4.04
CA ALA A 128 -18.23 10.96 4.70
C ALA A 128 -16.73 11.24 4.88
N ILE A 129 -16.17 12.27 4.22
CA ILE A 129 -14.72 12.59 4.31
C ILE A 129 -14.53 14.04 4.69
N LEU A 130 -13.91 14.29 5.84
CA LEU A 130 -13.51 15.61 6.32
C LEU A 130 -11.98 15.76 6.24
N THR A 131 -11.52 16.78 5.55
CA THR A 131 -10.10 17.15 5.43
C THR A 131 -9.69 18.18 6.49
N GLY A 132 -8.37 18.41 6.68
CA GLY A 132 -7.85 19.32 7.69
C GLY A 132 -8.07 18.85 9.13
N GLN A 133 -8.28 17.54 9.31
CA GLN A 133 -8.54 16.91 10.61
C GLN A 133 -7.27 16.15 11.06
N LYS A 134 -6.24 16.87 11.47
CA LYS A 134 -5.03 16.24 12.01
C LYS A 134 -5.25 15.90 13.49
N LEU A 135 -5.24 14.62 13.81
CA LEU A 135 -5.40 14.12 15.17
C LEU A 135 -4.21 14.58 16.03
N ALA A 136 -4.49 15.25 17.15
CA ALA A 136 -3.50 15.68 18.15
C ALA A 136 -3.41 14.71 19.33
N SER A 137 -4.58 14.26 19.82
CA SER A 137 -4.67 13.31 20.91
C SER A 137 -5.98 12.57 20.91
N LEU A 138 -6.01 11.45 21.63
CA LEU A 138 -7.23 10.69 21.87
C LEU A 138 -7.25 10.15 23.29
N ALA A 139 -8.46 9.91 23.81
CA ALA A 139 -8.69 9.26 25.09
C ALA A 139 -9.77 8.18 24.94
N MET A 140 -9.50 6.98 25.47
CA MET A 140 -10.50 5.93 25.54
C MET A 140 -11.47 6.24 26.69
N ALA A 141 -12.77 6.20 26.39
CA ALA A 141 -13.85 6.32 27.35
C ALA A 141 -14.56 4.95 27.54
N ALA A 142 -15.43 4.84 28.52
CA ALA A 142 -16.15 3.59 28.81
C ALA A 142 -17.01 3.12 27.62
N ASP A 143 -17.45 4.03 26.77
CA ASP A 143 -18.40 3.81 25.67
C ASP A 143 -17.91 4.40 24.35
N GLY A 144 -16.59 4.47 24.11
CA GLY A 144 -16.02 4.94 22.87
C GLY A 144 -14.67 5.65 22.99
N VAL A 145 -14.39 6.52 22.03
CA VAL A 145 -13.12 7.26 21.91
C VAL A 145 -13.41 8.73 21.75
N GLU A 146 -12.76 9.56 22.56
CA GLU A 146 -12.73 11.01 22.41
C GLU A 146 -11.47 11.42 21.67
N MET A 147 -11.61 12.25 20.65
CA MET A 147 -10.54 12.69 19.76
C MET A 147 -10.44 14.21 19.79
N THR A 148 -9.22 14.73 19.92
CA THR A 148 -8.93 16.17 19.78
C THR A 148 -8.00 16.38 18.58
N PHE A 149 -8.33 17.35 17.75
CA PHE A 149 -7.60 17.67 16.53
C PHE A 149 -6.80 18.98 16.68
N ASP A 150 -5.73 19.15 15.89
CA ASP A 150 -4.83 20.34 15.94
C ASP A 150 -5.59 21.66 15.70
N ASN A 151 -6.71 21.62 14.99
CA ASN A 151 -7.59 22.77 14.76
C ASN A 151 -8.54 23.10 15.94
N GLY A 152 -8.38 22.41 17.07
CA GLY A 152 -9.20 22.56 18.28
C GLY A 152 -10.54 21.84 18.24
N THR A 153 -10.90 21.20 17.14
CA THR A 153 -12.13 20.40 17.05
C THR A 153 -12.05 19.18 17.95
N GLN A 154 -13.16 18.85 18.62
CA GLN A 154 -13.32 17.61 19.38
C GLN A 154 -14.41 16.75 18.76
N ARG A 155 -14.20 15.45 18.75
CA ARG A 155 -15.17 14.46 18.23
C ARG A 155 -15.17 13.22 19.11
N ARG A 156 -16.29 12.50 19.09
CA ARG A 156 -16.46 11.23 19.76
C ARG A 156 -16.97 10.18 18.76
N ALA A 157 -16.50 8.96 18.93
CA ALA A 157 -16.96 7.81 18.17
C ALA A 157 -17.09 6.59 19.08
N ASP A 158 -18.00 5.66 18.75
CA ASP A 158 -18.14 4.39 19.45
C ASP A 158 -17.00 3.44 19.04
N VAL A 159 -16.50 3.58 17.81
CA VAL A 159 -15.37 2.81 17.27
C VAL A 159 -14.43 3.74 16.52
N LEU A 160 -13.13 3.55 16.72
CA LEU A 160 -12.07 4.22 15.99
C LEU A 160 -11.27 3.23 15.15
N VAL A 161 -11.28 3.42 13.84
CA VAL A 161 -10.42 2.70 12.89
C VAL A 161 -9.18 3.55 12.63
N ALA A 162 -8.03 3.06 13.04
CA ALA A 162 -6.75 3.72 12.83
C ALA A 162 -6.14 3.26 11.49
N ALA A 163 -6.26 4.10 10.46
CA ALA A 163 -5.68 3.96 9.13
C ALA A 163 -4.68 5.10 8.84
N ASP A 164 -4.04 5.63 9.89
CA ASP A 164 -3.14 6.78 9.90
C ASP A 164 -1.68 6.45 9.55
N GLY A 165 -1.46 5.27 8.97
CA GLY A 165 -0.22 4.88 8.30
C GLY A 165 0.92 4.51 9.24
N SER A 166 2.12 4.37 8.68
CA SER A 166 3.31 3.88 9.38
C SER A 166 3.78 4.75 10.56
N ARG A 167 3.32 6.01 10.62
CA ARG A 167 3.56 6.94 11.75
C ARG A 167 2.34 7.08 12.67
N SER A 168 1.50 6.08 12.74
CA SER A 168 0.24 6.11 13.48
C SER A 168 0.39 6.70 14.87
N LEU A 169 -0.31 7.82 15.11
CA LEU A 169 -0.46 8.43 16.41
C LEU A 169 -1.36 7.57 17.29
N VAL A 170 -2.45 7.04 16.69
CA VAL A 170 -3.39 6.17 17.41
C VAL A 170 -2.67 4.94 17.96
N ARG A 171 -1.85 4.27 17.14
CA ARG A 171 -1.05 3.13 17.61
C ARG A 171 -0.13 3.52 18.77
N SER A 172 0.57 4.64 18.64
CA SER A 172 1.51 5.07 19.67
C SER A 172 0.83 5.43 21.00
N GLN A 173 -0.37 6.01 20.97
CA GLN A 173 -1.10 6.41 22.17
C GLN A 173 -1.89 5.27 22.81
N VAL A 174 -2.40 4.32 22.02
CA VAL A 174 -3.28 3.25 22.52
C VAL A 174 -2.52 1.96 22.74
N PHE A 175 -1.67 1.54 21.80
CA PHE A 175 -0.99 0.24 21.82
C PHE A 175 0.45 0.32 22.36
N GLY A 176 0.89 1.51 22.71
CA GLY A 176 2.25 1.76 23.19
C GLY A 176 3.17 2.30 22.10
N ALA A 177 4.07 3.17 22.51
CA ALA A 177 5.06 3.76 21.62
C ALA A 177 6.13 2.71 21.29
N ASP A 178 6.30 2.43 20.01
CA ASP A 178 7.41 1.68 19.46
C ASP A 178 8.29 2.59 18.59
N LYS A 179 9.55 2.24 18.47
CA LYS A 179 10.51 3.01 17.68
C LYS A 179 10.61 2.44 16.28
N ALA A 180 10.43 3.30 15.28
CA ALA A 180 10.76 2.93 13.91
C ALA A 180 12.26 2.84 13.74
N GLU A 181 12.75 1.75 13.14
CA GLU A 181 14.17 1.49 12.90
C GLU A 181 14.47 1.60 11.40
N PHE A 182 15.56 2.28 11.07
CA PHE A 182 16.03 2.36 9.70
C PHE A 182 16.62 1.01 9.27
N THR A 183 16.14 0.50 8.15
CA THR A 183 16.52 -0.84 7.63
C THR A 183 17.84 -0.86 6.86
N GLY A 184 18.49 0.27 6.72
CA GLY A 184 19.64 0.41 5.83
C GLY A 184 19.25 0.61 4.35
N HIS A 185 17.96 0.64 4.01
CA HIS A 185 17.51 0.79 2.63
C HIS A 185 16.90 2.16 2.36
N VAL A 186 17.16 2.66 1.14
CA VAL A 186 16.58 3.87 0.59
C VAL A 186 15.83 3.53 -0.69
N ALA A 187 14.59 4.04 -0.81
CA ALA A 187 13.81 4.00 -2.03
C ALA A 187 13.89 5.34 -2.76
N TRP A 188 14.23 5.29 -4.05
CA TRP A 188 14.26 6.41 -4.97
C TRP A 188 13.06 6.30 -5.90
N ARG A 189 12.22 7.32 -5.97
CA ARG A 189 10.97 7.25 -6.75
C ARG A 189 10.80 8.48 -7.62
N PHE A 190 10.44 8.27 -8.88
CA PHE A 190 10.11 9.31 -9.84
C PHE A 190 9.27 8.77 -10.99
N LEU A 191 8.64 9.67 -11.73
CA LEU A 191 7.85 9.36 -12.92
C LEU A 191 8.51 10.02 -14.12
N VAL A 192 8.72 9.29 -15.20
CA VAL A 192 9.25 9.81 -16.45
C VAL A 192 8.13 9.88 -17.48
N PRO A 193 7.85 11.04 -18.10
CA PRO A 193 6.92 11.12 -19.24
C PRO A 193 7.39 10.20 -20.37
N ALA A 194 6.46 9.49 -21.02
CA ALA A 194 6.80 8.54 -22.09
C ALA A 194 7.64 9.17 -23.22
N GLY A 195 7.37 10.44 -23.57
CA GLY A 195 8.14 11.16 -24.58
C GLY A 195 9.59 11.51 -24.19
N ALA A 196 9.95 11.37 -22.91
CA ALA A 196 11.31 11.57 -22.41
C ALA A 196 12.01 10.24 -22.05
N ALA A 197 11.28 9.14 -22.03
CA ALA A 197 11.79 7.82 -21.69
C ALA A 197 12.53 7.19 -22.89
N PRO A 198 13.54 6.34 -22.65
CA PRO A 198 14.14 5.54 -23.72
C PRO A 198 13.11 4.56 -24.29
N ALA A 199 13.22 4.23 -25.59
CA ALA A 199 12.25 3.41 -26.30
C ALA A 199 12.02 2.03 -25.65
N GLU A 200 13.07 1.44 -25.09
CA GLU A 200 13.05 0.15 -24.40
C GLU A 200 12.17 0.18 -23.14
N ALA A 201 12.05 1.35 -22.50
CA ALA A 201 11.24 1.52 -21.30
C ALA A 201 9.74 1.57 -21.60
N LEU A 202 9.36 1.79 -22.86
CA LEU A 202 7.95 1.80 -23.30
C LEU A 202 7.39 0.39 -23.55
N ALA A 203 8.24 -0.63 -23.52
CA ALA A 203 7.79 -2.02 -23.69
C ALA A 203 6.78 -2.40 -22.59
N SER A 204 5.78 -3.20 -22.98
CA SER A 204 4.75 -3.71 -22.07
C SER A 204 5.34 -4.55 -20.94
N GLY A 205 4.62 -4.60 -19.82
CA GLY A 205 5.04 -5.34 -18.62
C GLY A 205 5.92 -4.53 -17.68
N SER A 206 6.37 -5.20 -16.63
CA SER A 206 7.29 -4.63 -15.63
C SER A 206 8.68 -5.24 -15.78
N ARG A 207 9.69 -4.46 -15.47
CA ARG A 207 11.07 -4.92 -15.49
C ARG A 207 11.79 -4.56 -14.21
N VAL A 208 12.49 -5.52 -13.64
CA VAL A 208 13.31 -5.39 -12.44
C VAL A 208 14.76 -5.68 -12.84
N TRP A 209 15.67 -4.78 -12.58
CA TRP A 209 17.10 -5.04 -12.64
C TRP A 209 17.64 -5.25 -11.24
N THR A 210 18.45 -6.29 -11.07
CA THR A 210 19.04 -6.67 -9.78
C THR A 210 20.54 -6.50 -9.80
N GLY A 211 21.12 -6.19 -8.66
CA GLY A 211 22.57 -6.14 -8.41
C GLY A 211 22.83 -6.22 -6.91
N GLN A 212 24.11 -6.31 -6.54
CA GLN A 212 24.49 -6.35 -5.14
C GLN A 212 23.98 -5.10 -4.41
N ASP A 213 23.18 -5.31 -3.35
CA ASP A 213 22.59 -4.28 -2.47
C ASP A 213 21.72 -3.23 -3.18
N ARG A 214 21.27 -3.50 -4.42
CA ARG A 214 20.48 -2.57 -5.20
C ARG A 214 19.56 -3.26 -6.20
N SER A 215 18.43 -2.63 -6.48
CA SER A 215 17.53 -3.02 -7.56
C SER A 215 16.82 -1.82 -8.13
N PHE A 216 16.45 -1.90 -9.41
CA PHE A 216 15.69 -0.87 -10.09
C PHE A 216 14.48 -1.48 -10.78
N VAL A 217 13.32 -0.86 -10.61
CA VAL A 217 12.05 -1.32 -11.17
C VAL A 217 11.47 -0.24 -12.06
N ARG A 218 10.97 -0.63 -13.24
CA ARG A 218 10.16 0.25 -14.07
C ARG A 218 8.89 -0.45 -14.53
N TYR A 219 7.83 0.31 -14.68
CA TYR A 219 6.58 -0.08 -15.32
C TYR A 219 5.79 1.13 -15.76
N ALA A 220 4.94 0.94 -16.77
CA ALA A 220 4.08 1.99 -17.27
C ALA A 220 2.82 2.16 -16.42
N VAL A 221 2.32 3.40 -16.34
CA VAL A 221 1.04 3.77 -15.72
C VAL A 221 0.32 4.80 -16.60
N ARG A 222 -0.96 5.06 -16.34
CA ARG A 222 -1.79 5.99 -17.12
C ARG A 222 -1.79 5.67 -18.61
N GLY A 223 -2.06 4.40 -18.96
CA GLY A 223 -2.09 3.98 -20.36
C GLY A 223 -0.74 4.12 -21.08
N GLY A 224 0.38 4.04 -20.37
CA GLY A 224 1.72 4.19 -20.92
C GLY A 224 2.21 5.64 -21.05
N GLN A 225 1.44 6.63 -20.61
CA GLN A 225 1.86 8.04 -20.67
C GLN A 225 3.01 8.37 -19.69
N LEU A 226 3.13 7.61 -18.60
CA LEU A 226 4.15 7.77 -17.59
C LEU A 226 4.84 6.44 -17.31
N ILE A 227 6.15 6.47 -17.14
CA ILE A 227 6.96 5.34 -16.67
C ILE A 227 7.28 5.57 -15.19
N ASN A 228 6.77 4.72 -14.34
CA ASN A 228 7.13 4.73 -12.93
C ASN A 228 8.48 4.06 -12.73
N CYS A 229 9.36 4.73 -12.01
CA CYS A 229 10.71 4.27 -11.69
C CYS A 229 10.90 4.21 -10.18
N VAL A 230 11.37 3.07 -9.70
CA VAL A 230 11.72 2.85 -8.29
C VAL A 230 13.10 2.23 -8.20
N GLY A 231 14.06 2.96 -7.65
CA GLY A 231 15.34 2.42 -7.23
C GLY A 231 15.29 2.03 -5.77
N LEU A 232 15.89 0.91 -5.40
CA LEU A 232 16.07 0.48 -4.02
C LEU A 232 17.56 0.20 -3.79
N THR A 233 18.16 0.88 -2.80
CA THR A 233 19.58 0.74 -2.49
C THR A 233 19.78 0.50 -0.99
N ARG A 234 20.79 -0.30 -0.63
CA ARG A 234 21.23 -0.46 0.76
C ARG A 234 22.41 0.47 0.99
N THR A 235 22.22 1.54 1.77
CA THR A 235 23.23 2.59 1.98
C THR A 235 23.81 2.61 3.40
N GLY A 236 23.20 1.88 4.32
CA GLY A 236 23.60 1.85 5.74
C GLY A 236 23.30 3.14 6.51
N LEU A 237 23.08 4.27 5.87
CA LEU A 237 22.84 5.58 6.50
C LEU A 237 21.70 6.34 5.81
N TRP A 238 20.75 6.84 6.61
CA TRP A 238 19.78 7.82 6.18
C TRP A 238 20.16 9.21 6.69
N ARG A 239 20.31 10.17 5.78
CA ARG A 239 20.76 11.53 6.09
C ARG A 239 19.64 12.59 5.97
N GLY A 240 18.42 12.17 5.65
CA GLY A 240 17.28 13.08 5.48
C GLY A 240 16.65 13.48 6.80
N GLU A 241 16.12 14.70 6.86
CA GLU A 241 15.18 15.09 7.89
C GLU A 241 13.83 14.42 7.64
N GLY A 242 13.38 13.58 8.58
CA GLY A 242 12.17 12.75 8.37
C GLY A 242 12.44 11.52 7.50
N TRP A 243 11.40 10.98 6.87
CA TRP A 243 11.48 9.72 6.12
C TRP A 243 11.60 9.91 4.60
N SER A 244 11.33 11.11 4.08
CA SER A 244 11.39 11.39 2.64
C SER A 244 11.87 12.81 2.38
N GLN A 245 12.56 13.00 1.25
CA GLN A 245 13.03 14.28 0.77
C GLN A 245 13.14 14.30 -0.75
N MET A 246 12.97 15.47 -1.33
CA MET A 246 13.27 15.70 -2.76
C MET A 246 14.74 16.02 -2.93
N VAL A 247 15.45 15.20 -3.68
CA VAL A 247 16.89 15.36 -3.95
C VAL A 247 17.17 15.44 -5.44
N SER A 248 18.42 15.77 -5.80
CA SER A 248 18.87 15.74 -7.19
C SER A 248 18.96 14.29 -7.70
N ALA A 249 18.57 14.05 -8.95
CA ALA A 249 18.84 12.78 -9.63
C ALA A 249 20.35 12.46 -9.73
N ALA A 250 21.20 13.48 -9.66
CA ALA A 250 22.65 13.32 -9.59
C ALA A 250 23.12 12.60 -8.31
N GLU A 251 22.36 12.69 -7.22
CA GLU A 251 22.64 11.94 -5.98
C GLU A 251 22.27 10.46 -6.10
N MET A 252 21.22 10.15 -6.88
CA MET A 252 20.81 8.78 -7.14
C MET A 252 21.73 8.08 -8.17
N ARG A 253 22.27 8.81 -9.14
CA ARG A 253 23.01 8.27 -10.28
C ARG A 253 24.17 7.35 -9.87
N PRO A 254 25.06 7.71 -8.92
CA PRO A 254 26.18 6.84 -8.51
C PRO A 254 25.73 5.50 -7.92
N GLU A 255 24.56 5.48 -7.27
CA GLU A 255 24.01 4.26 -6.68
C GLU A 255 23.69 3.18 -7.74
N PHE A 256 23.48 3.57 -9.01
CA PHE A 256 23.16 2.68 -10.11
C PHE A 256 24.25 2.62 -11.20
N GLU A 257 25.44 3.16 -10.92
CA GLU A 257 26.55 3.11 -11.87
C GLU A 257 26.89 1.65 -12.23
N GLY A 258 27.09 1.40 -13.53
CA GLY A 258 27.30 0.06 -14.06
C GLY A 258 26.03 -0.73 -14.38
N PHE A 259 24.83 -0.20 -14.11
CA PHE A 259 23.58 -0.78 -14.61
C PHE A 259 23.40 -0.48 -16.11
N MET A 260 22.51 -1.24 -16.75
CA MET A 260 22.17 -1.09 -18.17
C MET A 260 21.87 0.36 -18.54
N PRO A 261 22.19 0.78 -19.79
CA PRO A 261 21.94 2.14 -20.28
C PRO A 261 20.49 2.59 -20.11
N GLU A 262 19.50 1.70 -20.24
CA GLU A 262 18.08 1.99 -20.02
C GLU A 262 17.84 2.59 -18.62
N VAL A 263 18.44 2.03 -17.57
CA VAL A 263 18.31 2.51 -16.19
C VAL A 263 18.94 3.90 -16.05
N MET A 264 20.15 4.08 -16.59
CA MET A 264 20.89 5.34 -16.51
C MET A 264 20.19 6.48 -17.27
N GLN A 265 19.57 6.16 -18.41
CA GLN A 265 18.77 7.10 -19.20
C GLN A 265 17.47 7.49 -18.50
N LEU A 266 16.78 6.53 -17.84
CA LEU A 266 15.59 6.82 -17.03
C LEU A 266 15.93 7.75 -15.87
N ILE A 267 17.04 7.52 -15.15
CA ILE A 267 17.50 8.42 -14.07
C ILE A 267 17.80 9.82 -14.61
N ALA A 268 18.46 9.91 -15.77
CA ALA A 268 18.76 11.19 -16.41
C ALA A 268 17.50 11.93 -16.90
N ALA A 269 16.43 11.19 -17.24
CA ALA A 269 15.13 11.73 -17.67
C ALA A 269 14.20 12.11 -16.51
N ALA A 270 14.66 12.03 -15.26
CA ALA A 270 13.86 12.43 -14.10
C ALA A 270 13.42 13.90 -14.23
N PRO A 271 12.13 14.23 -14.11
CA PRO A 271 11.60 15.57 -14.33
C PRO A 271 12.28 16.62 -13.45
N GLY A 272 12.74 17.69 -14.06
CA GLY A 272 13.49 18.76 -13.36
C GLY A 272 14.79 18.28 -12.71
N GLY A 273 15.31 17.09 -13.09
CA GLY A 273 16.49 16.50 -12.47
C GLY A 273 16.31 16.12 -11.00
N ARG A 274 15.08 15.87 -10.57
CA ARG A 274 14.75 15.59 -9.16
C ARG A 274 14.05 14.26 -8.97
N VAL A 275 14.37 13.61 -7.86
CA VAL A 275 13.77 12.33 -7.43
C VAL A 275 13.35 12.43 -5.97
N ASN A 276 12.33 11.69 -5.61
CA ASN A 276 11.95 11.52 -4.19
C ASN A 276 12.81 10.41 -3.59
N SER A 277 13.58 10.73 -2.55
CA SER A 277 14.36 9.78 -1.77
C SER A 277 13.63 9.49 -0.45
N TRP A 278 13.49 8.22 -0.12
CA TRP A 278 12.72 7.75 1.03
C TRP A 278 13.52 6.70 1.82
N GLY A 279 13.88 7.01 3.07
CA GLY A 279 14.44 6.03 4.00
C GLY A 279 13.38 4.99 4.38
N LEU A 280 13.72 3.71 4.22
CA LEU A 280 12.82 2.63 4.60
C LEU A 280 13.00 2.32 6.09
N PHE A 281 11.96 2.60 6.84
CA PHE A 281 11.90 2.31 8.28
C PHE A 281 10.87 1.22 8.51
N VAL A 282 11.18 0.31 9.42
CA VAL A 282 10.26 -0.71 9.89
C VAL A 282 9.90 -0.45 11.35
N ARG A 283 8.68 -0.84 11.69
CA ARG A 283 8.21 -0.99 13.07
C ARG A 283 7.79 -2.46 13.22
N PRO A 284 7.90 -3.05 14.40
CA PRO A 284 7.32 -4.36 14.64
C PRO A 284 5.85 -4.39 14.25
N MET A 285 5.36 -5.50 13.76
CA MET A 285 3.90 -5.68 13.61
C MET A 285 3.24 -5.55 14.99
N ALA A 286 2.07 -4.92 15.05
CA ALA A 286 1.31 -4.87 16.29
C ALA A 286 0.93 -6.29 16.74
N GLU A 287 1.15 -6.61 18.01
CA GLU A 287 0.81 -7.93 18.56
C GLU A 287 -0.71 -8.15 18.60
N SER A 288 -1.46 -7.08 18.78
CA SER A 288 -2.91 -7.04 18.69
C SER A 288 -3.33 -5.89 17.79
N PHE A 289 -4.34 -6.12 16.96
CA PHE A 289 -4.95 -5.07 16.13
C PHE A 289 -6.12 -4.37 16.83
N VAL A 290 -6.56 -4.88 17.98
CA VAL A 290 -7.71 -4.35 18.70
C VAL A 290 -7.37 -4.08 20.15
N GLN A 291 -7.74 -2.88 20.63
CA GLN A 291 -7.67 -2.51 22.04
C GLN A 291 -8.89 -1.64 22.40
N GLY A 292 -9.80 -2.20 23.20
CA GLY A 292 -11.06 -1.55 23.52
C GLY A 292 -11.85 -1.20 22.26
N PRO A 293 -12.28 0.05 22.07
CA PRO A 293 -13.02 0.52 20.90
C PRO A 293 -12.13 0.90 19.70
N VAL A 294 -10.83 0.62 19.75
CA VAL A 294 -9.86 0.99 18.71
C VAL A 294 -9.40 -0.23 17.94
N VAL A 295 -9.39 -0.11 16.58
CA VAL A 295 -8.86 -1.14 15.68
C VAL A 295 -7.84 -0.53 14.73
N LEU A 296 -6.66 -1.19 14.60
CA LEU A 296 -5.60 -0.81 13.65
C LEU A 296 -5.83 -1.45 12.28
N LEU A 297 -5.45 -0.75 11.21
CA LEU A 297 -5.59 -1.18 9.83
C LEU A 297 -4.40 -0.72 8.98
N GLY A 298 -3.94 -1.58 8.05
CA GLY A 298 -2.86 -1.27 7.13
C GLY A 298 -1.54 -0.97 7.83
N ASP A 299 -0.78 0.02 7.34
CA ASP A 299 0.54 0.37 7.87
C ASP A 299 0.52 0.79 9.36
N ALA A 300 -0.64 1.19 9.91
CA ALA A 300 -0.76 1.43 11.34
C ALA A 300 -0.61 0.12 12.16
N ALA A 301 -1.05 -1.01 11.61
CA ALA A 301 -0.96 -2.33 12.22
C ALA A 301 0.32 -3.08 11.83
N HIS A 302 0.66 -3.10 10.54
CA HIS A 302 1.67 -3.97 9.93
C HIS A 302 2.48 -3.29 8.83
N PRO A 303 3.26 -2.22 9.14
CA PRO A 303 4.08 -1.55 8.15
C PRO A 303 5.11 -2.52 7.57
N MET A 304 5.24 -2.59 6.24
CA MET A 304 6.09 -3.55 5.56
C MET A 304 7.01 -2.93 4.52
N LEU A 305 8.09 -3.64 4.21
CA LEU A 305 9.04 -3.25 3.18
C LEU A 305 8.43 -3.44 1.78
N PRO A 306 8.84 -2.64 0.78
CA PRO A 306 8.17 -2.62 -0.53
C PRO A 306 8.58 -3.76 -1.48
N PHE A 307 9.42 -4.70 -1.08
CA PHE A 307 10.06 -5.69 -1.94
C PHE A 307 9.09 -6.69 -2.61
N MET A 308 7.89 -6.85 -2.07
CA MET A 308 6.83 -7.66 -2.68
C MET A 308 5.65 -6.83 -3.18
N GLY A 309 5.67 -5.51 -3.00
CA GLY A 309 4.58 -4.63 -3.41
C GLY A 309 3.24 -4.86 -2.71
N GLN A 310 3.23 -5.50 -1.52
CA GLN A 310 2.00 -5.93 -0.85
C GLN A 310 1.43 -4.92 0.16
N GLY A 311 2.14 -3.86 0.55
CA GLY A 311 1.66 -2.95 1.60
C GLY A 311 0.27 -2.37 1.33
N ALA A 312 0.06 -1.82 0.13
CA ALA A 312 -1.26 -1.32 -0.27
C ALA A 312 -2.31 -2.43 -0.39
N ALA A 313 -1.92 -3.60 -0.92
CA ALA A 313 -2.80 -4.75 -1.07
C ALA A 313 -3.32 -5.23 0.29
N MET A 314 -2.45 -5.34 1.28
CA MET A 314 -2.80 -5.76 2.63
C MET A 314 -3.76 -4.76 3.32
N ALA A 315 -3.52 -3.45 3.16
CA ALA A 315 -4.42 -2.42 3.69
C ALA A 315 -5.81 -2.46 3.01
N ILE A 316 -5.87 -2.78 1.72
CA ILE A 316 -7.13 -2.97 0.98
C ILE A 316 -7.84 -4.25 1.44
N GLU A 317 -7.12 -5.37 1.61
CA GLU A 317 -7.68 -6.60 2.17
C GLU A 317 -8.30 -6.34 3.57
N ASP A 318 -7.57 -5.61 4.43
CA ASP A 318 -8.01 -5.27 5.78
C ASP A 318 -9.36 -4.55 5.78
N GLY A 319 -9.49 -3.53 4.92
CA GLY A 319 -10.71 -2.73 4.85
C GLY A 319 -11.93 -3.57 4.47
N VAL A 320 -11.78 -4.48 3.48
CA VAL A 320 -12.88 -5.39 3.07
C VAL A 320 -13.24 -6.36 4.19
N VAL A 321 -12.26 -7.01 4.81
CA VAL A 321 -12.50 -7.96 5.91
C VAL A 321 -13.15 -7.26 7.09
N LEU A 322 -12.70 -6.05 7.45
CA LEU A 322 -13.30 -5.26 8.54
C LEU A 322 -14.78 -4.99 8.27
N GLY A 323 -15.12 -4.48 7.09
CA GLY A 323 -16.53 -4.20 6.74
C GLY A 323 -17.40 -5.45 6.76
N ARG A 324 -16.89 -6.59 6.27
CA ARG A 324 -17.59 -7.89 6.34
C ARG A 324 -17.82 -8.35 7.77
N CYS A 325 -16.82 -8.21 8.65
CA CYS A 325 -16.97 -8.54 10.07
C CYS A 325 -18.06 -7.69 10.73
N PHE A 326 -18.12 -6.39 10.42
CA PHE A 326 -19.19 -5.51 10.91
C PHE A 326 -20.57 -5.91 10.38
N ALA A 327 -20.67 -6.34 9.11
CA ALA A 327 -21.93 -6.82 8.54
C ALA A 327 -22.43 -8.13 9.18
N ALA A 328 -21.52 -8.98 9.66
CA ALA A 328 -21.82 -10.32 10.17
C ALA A 328 -21.88 -10.42 11.70
N SER A 329 -21.67 -9.33 12.44
CA SER A 329 -21.58 -9.34 13.90
C SER A 329 -22.77 -8.59 14.53
N ALA A 330 -23.08 -8.94 15.77
CA ALA A 330 -24.15 -8.32 16.53
C ALA A 330 -23.74 -6.97 17.18
N ASN A 331 -22.44 -6.80 17.42
CA ASN A 331 -21.89 -5.61 18.06
C ASN A 331 -20.45 -5.32 17.57
N PRO A 332 -19.94 -4.09 17.79
CA PRO A 332 -18.61 -3.70 17.32
C PRO A 332 -17.46 -4.54 17.91
N ALA A 333 -17.53 -4.92 19.18
CA ALA A 333 -16.46 -5.69 19.82
C ALA A 333 -16.28 -7.05 19.17
N GLU A 334 -17.38 -7.75 18.86
CA GLU A 334 -17.36 -9.01 18.12
C GLU A 334 -16.80 -8.82 16.70
N ALA A 335 -17.23 -7.76 16.00
CA ALA A 335 -16.73 -7.46 14.65
C ALA A 335 -15.22 -7.25 14.62
N MET A 336 -14.69 -6.47 15.54
CA MET A 336 -13.25 -6.20 15.65
C MET A 336 -12.46 -7.46 16.06
N ALA A 337 -12.98 -8.28 16.97
CA ALA A 337 -12.34 -9.54 17.36
C ALA A 337 -12.25 -10.52 16.18
N ARG A 338 -13.33 -10.66 15.39
CA ARG A 338 -13.33 -11.47 14.16
C ARG A 338 -12.32 -10.95 13.13
N TYR A 339 -12.30 -9.62 12.89
CA TYR A 339 -11.34 -8.98 12.02
C TYR A 339 -9.90 -9.34 12.40
N GLN A 340 -9.54 -9.17 13.67
CA GLN A 340 -8.22 -9.52 14.17
C GLN A 340 -7.90 -11.00 13.95
N ALA A 341 -8.83 -11.90 14.27
CA ALA A 341 -8.62 -13.34 14.11
C ALA A 341 -8.33 -13.74 12.66
N VAL A 342 -8.98 -13.09 11.69
CA VAL A 342 -8.77 -13.37 10.26
C VAL A 342 -7.48 -12.74 9.74
N ARG A 343 -7.11 -11.53 10.24
CA ARG A 343 -6.03 -10.75 9.62
C ARG A 343 -4.66 -10.95 10.24
N LEU A 344 -4.57 -11.24 11.53
CA LEU A 344 -3.30 -11.24 12.26
C LEU A 344 -2.25 -12.19 11.63
N GLU A 345 -2.60 -13.45 11.43
CA GLU A 345 -1.67 -14.45 10.86
C GLU A 345 -1.38 -14.18 9.37
N ARG A 346 -2.38 -13.74 8.61
CA ARG A 346 -2.20 -13.35 7.19
C ARG A 346 -1.20 -12.20 7.07
N CYS A 347 -1.36 -11.16 7.89
CA CYS A 347 -0.47 -10.00 7.88
C CYS A 347 0.94 -10.37 8.32
N ARG A 348 1.09 -11.22 9.35
CA ARG A 348 2.39 -11.71 9.81
C ARG A 348 3.12 -12.45 8.70
N PHE A 349 2.46 -13.40 8.05
CA PHE A 349 3.03 -14.17 6.95
C PHE A 349 3.54 -13.27 5.81
N VAL A 350 2.70 -12.33 5.33
CA VAL A 350 3.09 -11.44 4.22
C VAL A 350 4.20 -10.48 4.62
N LEU A 351 4.19 -9.98 5.86
CA LEU A 351 5.23 -9.09 6.38
C LEU A 351 6.59 -9.80 6.45
N GLU A 352 6.64 -11.02 6.98
CA GLU A 352 7.86 -11.83 7.07
C GLU A 352 8.43 -12.13 5.68
N GLU A 353 7.56 -12.54 4.73
CA GLU A 353 7.98 -12.81 3.35
C GLU A 353 8.47 -11.55 2.63
N SER A 354 7.84 -10.39 2.92
CA SER A 354 8.27 -9.10 2.37
C SER A 354 9.64 -8.68 2.92
N ALA A 355 9.91 -8.93 4.19
CA ALA A 355 11.21 -8.64 4.79
C ALA A 355 12.36 -9.43 4.15
N LEU A 356 12.10 -10.70 3.78
CA LEU A 356 13.05 -11.54 3.04
C LEU A 356 13.22 -11.14 1.57
N GLY A 357 12.34 -10.29 1.05
CA GLY A 357 12.32 -9.88 -0.36
C GLY A 357 13.60 -9.15 -0.79
N ALA A 358 14.18 -8.32 0.09
CA ALA A 358 15.43 -7.61 -0.18
C ALA A 358 16.58 -8.58 -0.52
N ASP A 359 16.78 -9.57 0.33
CA ASP A 359 17.85 -10.57 0.17
C ASP A 359 17.64 -11.47 -1.06
N ARG A 360 16.39 -11.60 -1.55
CA ARG A 360 16.08 -12.34 -2.77
C ARG A 360 16.43 -11.57 -4.04
N ILE A 361 16.23 -10.24 -4.02
CA ILE A 361 16.30 -9.40 -5.22
C ILE A 361 17.64 -8.66 -5.32
N GLN A 362 18.28 -8.32 -4.19
CA GLN A 362 19.47 -7.47 -4.15
C GLN A 362 20.77 -8.27 -3.97
N GLN A 363 20.98 -9.30 -4.79
CA GLN A 363 22.24 -10.07 -4.80
C GLN A 363 22.74 -10.25 -6.23
N ASP A 364 24.05 -10.21 -6.40
CA ASP A 364 24.68 -10.60 -7.66
C ASP A 364 24.46 -12.07 -7.95
N GLY A 365 24.12 -12.39 -9.20
CA GLY A 365 23.91 -13.77 -9.63
C GLY A 365 22.75 -14.47 -8.94
N ALA A 366 21.65 -13.71 -8.63
CA ALA A 366 20.43 -14.28 -8.07
C ALA A 366 20.07 -15.57 -8.79
N ASP A 367 20.19 -16.71 -8.07
CA ASP A 367 19.93 -18.01 -8.67
C ASP A 367 18.40 -18.21 -8.85
N ASN A 368 18.05 -19.09 -9.81
CA ASN A 368 16.65 -19.37 -10.11
C ASN A 368 15.86 -19.90 -8.90
N LYS A 369 16.52 -20.48 -7.89
CA LYS A 369 15.86 -20.99 -6.68
C LYS A 369 15.36 -19.87 -5.77
N ARG A 370 16.13 -18.77 -5.64
CA ARG A 370 15.72 -17.61 -4.82
C ARG A 370 14.61 -16.82 -5.50
N LEU A 371 14.72 -16.62 -6.82
CA LEU A 371 13.68 -15.97 -7.62
C LEU A 371 12.42 -16.84 -7.82
N ALA A 372 12.47 -18.14 -7.53
CA ALA A 372 11.31 -19.02 -7.59
C ALA A 372 10.26 -18.66 -6.53
N ARG A 373 10.70 -18.16 -5.35
CA ARG A 373 9.81 -17.78 -4.25
C ARG A 373 9.30 -16.35 -4.45
N ASN A 374 8.11 -16.23 -4.98
CA ASN A 374 7.42 -14.97 -5.28
C ASN A 374 5.96 -15.04 -4.79
N GLU A 375 5.20 -14.00 -5.00
CA GLU A 375 3.81 -13.85 -4.52
C GLU A 375 2.90 -14.97 -5.01
N ASP A 376 3.12 -15.44 -6.24
CA ASP A 376 2.39 -16.53 -6.88
C ASP A 376 2.70 -17.87 -6.16
N SER A 377 3.98 -18.23 -6.04
CA SER A 377 4.42 -19.47 -5.39
C SER A 377 4.13 -19.53 -3.89
N LEU A 378 3.89 -18.38 -3.26
CA LEU A 378 3.52 -18.24 -1.85
C LEU A 378 2.00 -18.28 -1.61
N GLY A 379 1.19 -18.41 -2.67
CA GLY A 379 -0.27 -18.43 -2.58
C GLY A 379 -0.86 -17.07 -2.13
N ILE A 380 -0.11 -15.96 -2.27
CA ILE A 380 -0.58 -14.64 -1.84
C ILE A 380 -1.78 -14.20 -2.69
N PHE A 381 -1.78 -14.53 -3.98
CA PHE A 381 -2.84 -14.18 -4.92
C PHE A 381 -4.11 -15.02 -4.77
N ASP A 382 -4.03 -16.19 -4.14
CA ASP A 382 -5.20 -17.06 -3.88
C ASP A 382 -6.16 -16.44 -2.86
N TYR A 383 -5.63 -15.63 -1.95
CA TYR A 383 -6.45 -15.01 -0.90
C TYR A 383 -7.51 -14.08 -1.50
N ASP A 384 -8.76 -14.32 -1.09
CA ASP A 384 -9.90 -13.48 -1.45
C ASP A 384 -10.55 -12.88 -0.18
N PRO A 385 -10.34 -11.59 0.08
CA PRO A 385 -10.89 -10.94 1.27
C PRO A 385 -12.41 -10.82 1.23
N ALA A 386 -13.04 -10.98 0.06
CA ALA A 386 -14.49 -10.94 -0.07
C ALA A 386 -15.17 -12.25 0.32
N THR A 387 -14.45 -13.37 0.32
CA THR A 387 -15.02 -14.71 0.55
C THR A 387 -14.37 -15.49 1.70
N VAL A 388 -13.20 -15.07 2.17
CA VAL A 388 -12.53 -15.72 3.32
C VAL A 388 -13.48 -15.87 4.51
N ALA A 389 -13.40 -16.99 5.22
CA ALA A 389 -14.19 -17.22 6.43
C ALA A 389 -13.87 -16.15 7.50
N ILE A 390 -14.90 -15.59 8.13
CA ILE A 390 -14.83 -14.53 9.14
C ILE A 390 -15.50 -14.93 10.44
#